data_efd9357d4ce07672a9b329391ba487d2
#
_entry.id   efd9357d4ce07672a9b329391ba487d2
#
_cell.length_a   1.000
_cell.length_b   1.000
_cell.length_c   1.000
_cell.angle_alpha   90.00
_cell.angle_beta   90.00
_cell.angle_gamma   90.00
#
_symmetry.space_group_name_H-M   'P 1'
#
loop_
_entity.id
_entity.type
_entity.pdbx_description
1 polymer ?
#
loop_
_entity_poly.entity_id
_entity_poly.type
_entity_poly.pdbx_seq_one_letter_code
_entity_poly.pdbx_strand_id
1 'polypeptide(L)'
;MKKSIVLGLVCLGMAGLSLQAQEGGQNEFSVSALGSFQRSSNGNGINQSANGTPGVLFSYRYFFNAHHGLEMDYGYRRFDQQFTGFGSPAPFTGSIVVPADTHEGSMSYVFRFASGHRLKPFVNAGIGALVFAPTSLAGNAIRGTSTLATGDFIYGGGADVALSSRMNLRFGYRGHFFESPDLGLATLYTGSRTHMAEPFLGLSFRF
;
A
#
# COMPACT_ATOMS: atom_id res chain seq x y z
N MET A 1 2.87 24.89 7.12
CA MET A 1 1.88 24.45 8.11
C MET A 1 1.09 23.18 7.73
N LYS A 2 1.22 22.59 6.52
CA LYS A 2 0.45 21.40 6.12
C LYS A 2 1.12 20.04 6.45
N LYS A 3 2.41 20.01 6.81
CA LYS A 3 3.15 18.76 7.14
C LYS A 3 2.83 18.18 8.53
N SER A 4 2.28 19.00 9.44
CA SER A 4 1.97 18.59 10.82
C SER A 4 0.64 17.84 10.97
N ILE A 5 -0.26 17.92 9.99
CA ILE A 5 -1.61 17.33 10.08
C ILE A 5 -1.57 15.81 9.80
N VAL A 6 -0.71 15.37 8.89
CA VAL A 6 -0.60 13.93 8.56
C VAL A 6 0.04 13.15 9.71
N LEU A 7 1.04 13.73 10.37
CA LEU A 7 1.70 13.11 11.53
C LEU A 7 0.76 13.05 12.75
N GLY A 8 -0.14 14.03 12.91
CA GLY A 8 -1.13 14.07 13.99
C GLY A 8 -2.21 12.98 13.89
N LEU A 9 -2.63 12.60 12.68
CA LEU A 9 -3.64 11.55 12.48
C LEU A 9 -3.10 10.14 12.78
N VAL A 10 -1.83 9.89 12.49
CA VAL A 10 -1.17 8.60 12.79
C VAL A 10 -0.96 8.44 14.31
N CYS A 11 -0.61 9.53 15.03
CA CYS A 11 -0.44 9.46 16.48
C CYS A 11 -1.76 9.33 17.25
N LEU A 12 -2.87 9.89 16.76
CA LEU A 12 -4.18 9.78 17.42
C LEU A 12 -4.76 8.35 17.35
N GLY A 13 -4.43 7.59 16.30
CA GLY A 13 -4.82 6.18 16.16
C GLY A 13 -4.13 5.26 17.17
N MET A 14 -2.92 5.60 17.64
CA MET A 14 -2.15 4.75 18.56
C MET A 14 -2.47 5.00 20.05
N ALA A 15 -3.00 6.14 20.41
CA ALA A 15 -3.32 6.50 21.80
C ALA A 15 -4.64 5.88 22.33
N GLY A 16 -5.49 5.36 21.44
CA GLY A 16 -6.80 4.77 21.81
C GLY A 16 -6.78 3.27 22.07
N LEU A 17 -5.64 2.58 21.95
CA LEU A 17 -5.57 1.11 21.96
C LEU A 17 -5.26 0.48 23.32
N SER A 18 -5.43 1.22 24.42
CA SER A 18 -5.56 0.58 25.76
C SER A 18 -7.00 0.08 25.98
N LEU A 19 -7.56 -0.64 25.01
CA LEU A 19 -8.82 -1.35 25.16
C LEU A 19 -8.55 -2.68 25.87
N GLN A 20 -9.11 -2.75 27.06
CA GLN A 20 -9.23 -3.87 27.97
C GLN A 20 -9.28 -5.23 27.26
N ALA A 21 -8.42 -6.15 27.74
CA ALA A 21 -8.52 -7.57 27.46
C ALA A 21 -9.89 -8.10 27.94
N GLN A 22 -10.92 -7.97 27.09
CA GLN A 22 -12.11 -8.78 27.20
C GLN A 22 -11.85 -10.12 26.51
N GLU A 23 -12.21 -11.18 27.18
CA GLU A 23 -12.09 -12.56 26.72
C GLU A 23 -12.59 -12.71 25.26
N GLY A 24 -11.68 -12.98 24.31
CA GLY A 24 -12.01 -13.33 22.93
C GLY A 24 -11.23 -12.62 21.83
N GLY A 25 -10.73 -11.41 22.02
CA GLY A 25 -10.01 -10.67 20.99
C GLY A 25 -8.50 -10.98 20.97
N GLN A 26 -7.94 -11.19 19.78
CA GLN A 26 -6.52 -11.42 19.60
C GLN A 26 -5.90 -10.28 18.78
N ASN A 27 -4.92 -9.61 19.37
CA ASN A 27 -4.19 -8.51 18.74
C ASN A 27 -2.89 -9.02 18.14
N GLU A 28 -2.60 -8.59 16.92
CA GLU A 28 -1.34 -8.89 16.22
C GLU A 28 -0.80 -7.62 15.59
N PHE A 29 0.48 -7.34 15.79
CA PHE A 29 1.21 -6.30 15.09
C PHE A 29 2.28 -6.94 14.22
N SER A 30 2.48 -6.45 12.99
CA SER A 30 3.53 -6.96 12.11
C SER A 30 4.30 -5.86 11.42
N VAL A 31 5.57 -6.19 11.13
CA VAL A 31 6.46 -5.38 10.29
C VAL A 31 6.97 -6.29 9.18
N SER A 32 6.81 -5.86 7.94
CA SER A 32 7.19 -6.62 6.76
C SER A 32 7.98 -5.77 5.78
N ALA A 33 8.94 -6.39 5.12
CA ALA A 33 9.50 -5.88 3.87
C ALA A 33 8.57 -6.30 2.73
N LEU A 34 8.39 -5.45 1.74
CA LEU A 34 7.62 -5.72 0.54
C LEU A 34 8.39 -5.33 -0.72
N GLY A 35 8.06 -5.98 -1.84
CA GLY A 35 8.45 -5.55 -3.17
C GLY A 35 7.20 -5.10 -3.91
N SER A 36 7.21 -3.90 -4.49
CA SER A 36 6.06 -3.35 -5.21
C SER A 36 6.34 -3.32 -6.71
N PHE A 37 5.42 -3.89 -7.50
CA PHE A 37 5.50 -3.99 -8.95
C PHE A 37 4.21 -3.45 -9.56
N GLN A 38 4.27 -2.26 -10.14
CA GLN A 38 3.11 -1.62 -10.75
C GLN A 38 3.04 -2.00 -12.24
N ARG A 39 1.86 -2.38 -12.70
CA ARG A 39 1.60 -2.62 -14.11
C ARG A 39 1.50 -1.29 -14.86
N SER A 40 2.06 -1.23 -16.06
CA SER A 40 1.91 -0.06 -16.93
C SER A 40 0.45 0.17 -17.31
N SER A 41 0.06 1.43 -17.42
CA SER A 41 -1.25 1.87 -17.87
C SER A 41 -1.12 2.79 -19.09
N ASN A 42 -2.08 2.67 -20.01
CA ASN A 42 -2.10 3.45 -21.25
C ASN A 42 -3.43 4.18 -21.38
N GLY A 43 -3.38 5.42 -21.84
CA GLY A 43 -4.57 6.20 -22.15
C GLY A 43 -4.21 7.64 -22.51
N ASN A 44 -5.08 8.31 -23.23
CA ASN A 44 -4.93 9.72 -23.65
C ASN A 44 -3.57 10.04 -24.31
N GLY A 45 -2.99 9.06 -25.04
CA GLY A 45 -1.68 9.21 -25.67
C GLY A 45 -0.49 9.17 -24.72
N ILE A 46 -0.67 8.62 -23.53
CA ILE A 46 0.36 8.49 -22.49
C ILE A 46 0.47 7.03 -22.06
N ASN A 47 1.69 6.53 -22.00
CA ASN A 47 2.06 5.32 -21.30
C ASN A 47 2.65 5.71 -19.95
N GLN A 48 2.03 5.27 -18.86
CA GLN A 48 2.53 5.42 -17.50
C GLN A 48 3.05 4.07 -17.00
N SER A 49 4.26 4.06 -16.47
CA SER A 49 4.88 2.90 -15.83
C SER A 49 5.62 3.33 -14.57
N ALA A 50 5.97 2.37 -13.74
CA ALA A 50 6.81 2.59 -12.57
C ALA A 50 7.84 1.47 -12.45
N ASN A 51 9.00 1.78 -11.86
CA ASN A 51 10.01 0.77 -11.54
C ASN A 51 9.51 -0.17 -10.43
N GLY A 52 10.09 -1.38 -10.36
CA GLY A 52 9.94 -2.22 -9.18
C GLY A 52 10.70 -1.61 -8.00
N THR A 53 10.08 -1.54 -6.83
CA THR A 53 10.68 -0.88 -5.68
C THR A 53 10.46 -1.66 -4.38
N PRO A 54 11.45 -1.70 -3.46
CA PRO A 54 11.25 -2.19 -2.11
C PRO A 54 10.46 -1.18 -1.26
N GLY A 55 9.80 -1.69 -0.22
CA GLY A 55 9.08 -0.88 0.75
C GLY A 55 8.96 -1.57 2.09
N VAL A 56 8.26 -0.90 3.00
CA VAL A 56 7.94 -1.40 4.33
C VAL A 56 6.45 -1.36 4.56
N LEU A 57 5.95 -2.33 5.30
CA LEU A 57 4.54 -2.48 5.66
C LEU A 57 4.43 -2.70 7.16
N PHE A 58 3.64 -1.88 7.80
CA PHE A 58 3.21 -2.03 9.19
C PHE A 58 1.75 -2.42 9.19
N SER A 59 1.40 -3.52 9.87
CA SER A 59 0.03 -4.00 9.94
C SER A 59 -0.37 -4.23 11.38
N TYR A 60 -1.59 -3.83 11.72
CA TYR A 60 -2.25 -4.17 12.97
C TYR A 60 -3.51 -4.97 12.66
N ARG A 61 -3.63 -6.17 13.27
CA ARG A 61 -4.80 -7.05 13.14
C ARG A 61 -5.49 -7.22 14.47
N TYR A 62 -6.80 -7.12 14.44
CA TYR A 62 -7.69 -7.47 15.52
C TYR A 62 -8.61 -8.60 15.08
N PHE A 63 -8.51 -9.76 15.74
CA PHE A 63 -9.38 -10.91 15.49
C PHE A 63 -10.51 -10.95 16.50
N PHE A 64 -11.74 -10.92 16.05
CA PHE A 64 -12.95 -11.05 16.87
C PHE A 64 -13.12 -12.47 17.37
N ASN A 65 -12.63 -13.46 16.59
CA ASN A 65 -12.62 -14.88 16.88
C ASN A 65 -11.45 -15.56 16.16
N ALA A 66 -11.36 -16.88 16.19
CA ALA A 66 -10.25 -17.62 15.59
C ALA A 66 -10.06 -17.41 14.08
N HIS A 67 -11.13 -16.99 13.37
CA HIS A 67 -11.14 -16.93 11.90
C HIS A 67 -11.31 -15.53 11.34
N HIS A 68 -12.01 -14.63 12.01
CA HIS A 68 -12.45 -13.35 11.48
C HIS A 68 -11.79 -12.18 12.17
N GLY A 69 -11.26 -11.25 11.41
CA GLY A 69 -10.59 -10.07 11.94
C GLY A 69 -10.62 -8.87 10.98
N LEU A 70 -10.13 -7.76 11.51
CA LEU A 70 -9.83 -6.56 10.74
C LEU A 70 -8.32 -6.31 10.76
N GLU A 71 -7.80 -5.80 9.65
CA GLU A 71 -6.41 -5.38 9.50
C GLU A 71 -6.37 -3.91 9.10
N MET A 72 -5.52 -3.15 9.75
CA MET A 72 -5.16 -1.80 9.37
C MET A 72 -3.70 -1.79 8.98
N ASP A 73 -3.41 -1.21 7.81
CA ASP A 73 -2.08 -1.17 7.25
C ASP A 73 -1.60 0.26 7.03
N TYR A 74 -0.30 0.44 7.21
CA TYR A 74 0.44 1.59 6.71
C TYR A 74 1.64 1.08 5.90
N GLY A 75 1.69 1.48 4.62
CA GLY A 75 2.77 1.16 3.70
C GLY A 75 3.59 2.38 3.30
N TYR A 76 4.89 2.21 3.12
CA TYR A 76 5.76 3.22 2.54
C TYR A 76 6.68 2.61 1.49
N ARG A 77 6.77 3.29 0.33
CA ARG A 77 7.65 2.94 -0.79
C ARG A 77 7.97 4.18 -1.62
N ARG A 78 9.02 4.11 -2.42
CA ARG A 78 9.38 5.19 -3.36
C ARG A 78 9.40 4.64 -4.77
N PHE A 79 8.58 5.22 -5.64
CA PHE A 79 8.53 4.90 -7.07
C PHE A 79 9.16 6.00 -7.91
N ASP A 80 9.82 5.58 -9.00
CA ASP A 80 10.09 6.44 -10.14
C ASP A 80 8.95 6.23 -11.15
N GLN A 81 8.01 7.18 -11.17
CA GLN A 81 6.90 7.18 -12.10
C GLN A 81 7.38 7.69 -13.45
N GLN A 82 7.27 6.88 -14.50
CA GLN A 82 7.69 7.21 -15.84
C GLN A 82 6.48 7.42 -16.73
N PHE A 83 6.44 8.56 -17.43
CA PHE A 83 5.40 8.93 -18.38
C PHE A 83 6.04 9.09 -19.76
N THR A 84 5.48 8.43 -20.76
CA THR A 84 5.95 8.49 -22.14
C THR A 84 4.78 8.85 -23.05
N GLY A 85 4.92 9.93 -23.81
CA GLY A 85 3.94 10.33 -24.84
C GLY A 85 4.01 9.40 -26.04
N PHE A 86 2.84 9.00 -26.58
CA PHE A 86 2.75 8.21 -27.80
C PHE A 86 1.57 8.67 -28.69
N GLY A 87 1.54 8.20 -29.93
CA GLY A 87 0.52 8.61 -30.89
C GLY A 87 0.92 9.85 -31.69
N SER A 88 -0.01 10.36 -32.52
CA SER A 88 0.21 11.55 -33.34
C SER A 88 -1.08 12.39 -33.42
N PRO A 89 -1.11 13.61 -32.83
CA PRO A 89 -0.04 14.21 -32.03
C PRO A 89 0.05 13.60 -30.65
N ALA A 90 1.27 13.40 -30.15
CA ALA A 90 1.48 13.03 -28.75
C ALA A 90 1.29 14.25 -27.83
N PRO A 91 0.78 14.09 -26.60
CA PRO A 91 0.62 15.22 -25.67
C PRO A 91 1.96 15.89 -25.32
N PHE A 92 3.06 15.12 -25.38
CA PHE A 92 4.45 15.60 -25.28
C PHE A 92 5.39 14.61 -25.97
N THR A 93 6.62 15.05 -26.26
CA THR A 93 7.64 14.20 -26.89
C THR A 93 8.64 13.71 -25.84
N GLY A 94 8.94 12.40 -25.87
CA GLY A 94 9.93 11.77 -24.99
C GLY A 94 9.33 11.15 -23.74
N SER A 95 10.19 10.94 -22.75
CA SER A 95 9.84 10.31 -21.47
C SER A 95 10.19 11.22 -20.31
N ILE A 96 9.32 11.26 -19.33
CA ILE A 96 9.43 12.07 -18.12
C ILE A 96 9.43 11.14 -16.94
N VAL A 97 10.42 11.26 -16.03
CA VAL A 97 10.52 10.47 -14.81
C VAL A 97 10.28 11.37 -13.60
N VAL A 98 9.34 11.00 -12.75
CA VAL A 98 9.00 11.73 -11.53
C VAL A 98 9.15 10.80 -10.32
N PRO A 99 10.21 10.93 -9.52
CA PRO A 99 10.34 10.23 -8.26
C PRO A 99 9.27 10.70 -7.26
N ALA A 100 8.52 9.75 -6.70
CA ALA A 100 7.46 10.03 -5.75
C ALA A 100 7.52 9.10 -4.53
N ASP A 101 7.46 9.66 -3.34
CA ASP A 101 7.20 8.93 -2.13
C ASP A 101 5.73 8.52 -2.11
N THR A 102 5.47 7.23 -1.87
CA THR A 102 4.11 6.70 -1.84
C THR A 102 3.81 6.20 -0.45
N HIS A 103 2.79 6.79 0.15
CA HIS A 103 2.23 6.38 1.43
C HIS A 103 0.91 5.68 1.20
N GLU A 104 0.67 4.63 1.94
CA GLU A 104 -0.58 3.88 1.92
C GLU A 104 -1.19 3.89 3.32
N GLY A 105 -2.51 4.07 3.37
CA GLY A 105 -3.32 3.78 4.55
C GLY A 105 -4.50 2.93 4.15
N SER A 106 -4.71 1.77 4.78
CA SER A 106 -5.76 0.85 4.37
C SER A 106 -6.42 0.12 5.52
N MET A 107 -7.63 -0.40 5.26
CA MET A 107 -8.38 -1.26 6.16
C MET A 107 -8.94 -2.44 5.38
N SER A 108 -8.71 -3.65 5.88
CA SER A 108 -9.11 -4.91 5.25
C SER A 108 -9.82 -5.83 6.25
N TYR A 109 -10.80 -6.56 5.76
CA TYR A 109 -11.32 -7.73 6.45
C TYR A 109 -10.39 -8.91 6.19
N VAL A 110 -10.06 -9.67 7.25
CA VAL A 110 -9.17 -10.83 7.19
C VAL A 110 -9.95 -12.08 7.58
N PHE A 111 -9.84 -13.11 6.76
CA PHE A 111 -10.31 -14.43 7.08
C PHE A 111 -9.11 -15.38 7.21
N ARG A 112 -8.98 -16.00 8.40
CA ARG A 112 -7.95 -17.01 8.70
C ARG A 112 -8.57 -18.39 8.62
N PHE A 113 -8.01 -19.26 7.80
CA PHE A 113 -8.44 -20.64 7.71
C PHE A 113 -8.05 -21.43 8.96
N ALA A 114 -8.93 -22.36 9.36
CA ALA A 114 -8.57 -23.35 10.37
C ALA A 114 -7.47 -24.25 9.82
N SER A 115 -6.34 -24.27 10.47
CA SER A 115 -5.19 -25.07 10.04
C SER A 115 -4.45 -25.62 11.24
N GLY A 116 -3.52 -26.56 11.00
CA GLY A 116 -2.70 -27.16 12.04
C GLY A 116 -1.89 -26.14 12.86
N HIS A 117 -1.34 -26.57 13.95
CA HIS A 117 -0.79 -25.71 15.02
C HIS A 117 0.29 -24.69 14.59
N ARG A 118 0.97 -24.91 13.46
CA ARG A 118 2.10 -24.05 13.04
C ARG A 118 1.81 -23.13 11.86
N LEU A 119 0.99 -23.55 10.91
CA LEU A 119 0.69 -22.78 9.70
C LEU A 119 -0.74 -22.24 9.75
N LYS A 120 -0.94 -20.95 9.55
CA LYS A 120 -2.23 -20.27 9.58
C LYS A 120 -2.42 -19.48 8.28
N PRO A 121 -2.97 -20.09 7.24
CA PRO A 121 -3.27 -19.38 6.00
C PRO A 121 -4.37 -18.35 6.23
N PHE A 122 -4.32 -17.26 5.46
CA PHE A 122 -5.33 -16.22 5.49
C PHE A 122 -5.55 -15.60 4.11
N VAL A 123 -6.71 -15.00 3.95
CA VAL A 123 -7.04 -14.10 2.83
C VAL A 123 -7.57 -12.79 3.39
N ASN A 124 -7.41 -11.71 2.66
CA ASN A 124 -7.93 -10.41 3.03
C ASN A 124 -8.44 -9.65 1.82
N ALA A 125 -9.41 -8.76 2.06
CA ALA A 125 -9.90 -7.81 1.09
C ALA A 125 -10.35 -6.54 1.80
N GLY A 126 -10.14 -5.39 1.17
CA GLY A 126 -10.43 -4.10 1.79
C GLY A 126 -10.28 -2.91 0.85
N ILE A 127 -10.26 -1.76 1.47
CA ILE A 127 -10.13 -0.47 0.79
C ILE A 127 -9.05 0.37 1.48
N GLY A 128 -8.48 1.29 0.72
CA GLY A 128 -7.45 2.19 1.22
C GLY A 128 -7.32 3.45 0.40
N ALA A 129 -6.26 4.17 0.67
CA ALA A 129 -5.83 5.31 -0.09
C ALA A 129 -4.31 5.27 -0.29
N LEU A 130 -3.88 5.57 -1.50
CA LEU A 130 -2.50 5.79 -1.87
C LEU A 130 -2.26 7.29 -2.03
N VAL A 131 -1.22 7.78 -1.39
CA VAL A 131 -0.81 9.18 -1.48
C VAL A 131 0.56 9.24 -2.15
N PHE A 132 0.58 9.75 -3.36
CA PHE A 132 1.80 9.97 -4.14
C PHE A 132 2.31 11.38 -3.91
N ALA A 133 3.48 11.51 -3.31
CA ALA A 133 4.12 12.78 -3.00
C ALA A 133 5.41 12.93 -3.84
N PRO A 134 5.39 13.72 -4.95
CA PRO A 134 6.58 14.00 -5.73
C PRO A 134 7.70 14.55 -4.86
N THR A 135 8.92 14.01 -5.01
CA THR A 135 10.08 14.49 -4.23
C THR A 135 10.66 15.76 -4.83
N SER A 136 11.51 16.46 -4.08
CA SER A 136 12.20 17.68 -4.57
C SER A 136 13.08 17.41 -5.79
N LEU A 137 13.56 16.18 -5.99
CA LEU A 137 14.28 15.76 -7.20
C LEU A 137 13.38 15.79 -8.44
N ALA A 138 12.06 15.62 -8.27
CA ALA A 138 11.08 15.75 -9.35
C ALA A 138 10.85 17.19 -9.80
N GLY A 139 11.11 18.17 -8.95
CA GLY A 139 10.89 19.60 -9.23
C GLY A 139 11.72 20.17 -10.38
N ASN A 140 12.79 19.47 -10.81
CA ASN A 140 13.59 19.83 -11.97
C ASN A 140 13.06 19.15 -13.26
N ALA A 141 12.22 18.12 -13.16
CA ALA A 141 11.70 17.39 -14.32
C ALA A 141 10.40 18.01 -14.86
N ILE A 142 9.45 18.35 -13.97
CA ILE A 142 8.20 19.02 -14.35
C ILE A 142 7.78 20.01 -13.26
N ARG A 143 7.56 21.27 -13.66
CA ARG A 143 6.94 22.26 -12.78
C ARG A 143 5.45 21.97 -12.66
N GLY A 144 4.90 22.05 -11.44
CA GLY A 144 3.48 21.95 -11.18
C GLY A 144 2.99 20.60 -10.70
N THR A 145 3.88 19.59 -10.49
CA THR A 145 3.48 18.35 -9.83
C THR A 145 3.03 18.62 -8.40
N SER A 146 1.98 17.94 -7.98
CA SER A 146 1.41 18.06 -6.64
C SER A 146 1.20 16.68 -6.01
N THR A 147 1.07 16.65 -4.70
CA THR A 147 0.66 15.44 -3.97
C THR A 147 -0.73 15.02 -4.41
N LEU A 148 -0.87 13.77 -4.83
CA LEU A 148 -2.13 13.17 -5.26
C LEU A 148 -2.53 12.04 -4.31
N ALA A 149 -3.78 12.02 -3.88
CA ALA A 149 -4.37 10.91 -3.17
C ALA A 149 -5.38 10.19 -4.08
N THR A 150 -5.29 8.87 -4.17
CA THR A 150 -6.24 8.03 -4.92
C THR A 150 -6.79 6.92 -4.05
N GLY A 151 -8.09 6.59 -4.25
CA GLY A 151 -8.70 5.45 -3.61
C GLY A 151 -8.17 4.14 -4.17
N ASP A 152 -8.07 3.13 -3.31
CA ASP A 152 -7.46 1.85 -3.60
C ASP A 152 -8.37 0.71 -3.12
N PHE A 153 -8.55 -0.31 -3.96
CA PHE A 153 -9.13 -1.59 -3.58
C PHE A 153 -8.01 -2.60 -3.39
N ILE A 154 -8.00 -3.26 -2.23
CA ILE A 154 -6.92 -4.17 -1.81
C ILE A 154 -7.48 -5.57 -1.66
N TYR A 155 -6.73 -6.55 -2.11
CA TYR A 155 -6.99 -7.95 -1.87
C TYR A 155 -5.67 -8.69 -1.67
N GLY A 156 -5.72 -9.82 -1.01
CA GLY A 156 -4.50 -10.55 -0.78
C GLY A 156 -4.70 -11.85 -0.03
N GLY A 157 -3.58 -12.42 0.32
CA GLY A 157 -3.53 -13.61 1.13
C GLY A 157 -2.10 -14.03 1.42
N GLY A 158 -1.97 -14.93 2.37
CA GLY A 158 -0.67 -15.40 2.81
C GLY A 158 -0.80 -16.44 3.90
N ALA A 159 0.28 -16.57 4.66
CA ALA A 159 0.30 -17.45 5.81
C ALA A 159 1.18 -16.89 6.94
N ASP A 160 0.76 -17.17 8.16
CA ASP A 160 1.55 -17.00 9.37
C ASP A 160 2.12 -18.35 9.82
N VAL A 161 3.43 -18.46 9.95
CA VAL A 161 4.13 -19.64 10.49
C VAL A 161 4.57 -19.35 11.91
N ALA A 162 4.06 -20.10 12.88
CA ALA A 162 4.41 -19.91 14.27
C ALA A 162 5.88 -20.24 14.55
N LEU A 163 6.65 -19.25 14.97
CA LEU A 163 8.04 -19.38 15.44
C LEU A 163 8.08 -19.60 16.95
N SER A 164 7.17 -18.92 17.67
CA SER A 164 6.98 -19.09 19.12
C SER A 164 5.51 -18.87 19.48
N SER A 165 5.18 -18.91 20.79
CA SER A 165 3.83 -18.63 21.28
C SER A 165 3.32 -17.21 20.95
N ARG A 166 4.24 -16.24 20.76
CA ARG A 166 3.92 -14.83 20.53
C ARG A 166 4.43 -14.28 19.20
N MET A 167 5.25 -15.04 18.45
CA MET A 167 5.90 -14.56 17.24
C MET A 167 5.64 -15.49 16.06
N ASN A 168 5.26 -14.92 14.92
CA ASN A 168 5.09 -15.66 13.67
C ASN A 168 5.95 -15.04 12.57
N LEU A 169 6.41 -15.87 11.64
CA LEU A 169 6.86 -15.44 10.32
C LEU A 169 5.61 -15.27 9.46
N ARG A 170 5.45 -14.09 8.86
CA ARG A 170 4.34 -13.75 7.98
C ARG A 170 4.84 -13.54 6.56
N PHE A 171 4.21 -14.17 5.59
CA PHE A 171 4.50 -13.95 4.18
C PHE A 171 3.23 -14.03 3.34
N GLY A 172 3.24 -13.38 2.21
CA GLY A 172 2.08 -13.38 1.34
C GLY A 172 2.20 -12.44 0.16
N TYR A 173 1.04 -12.16 -0.40
CA TYR A 173 0.86 -11.30 -1.56
C TYR A 173 -0.32 -10.35 -1.31
N ARG A 174 -0.16 -9.10 -1.73
CA ARG A 174 -1.21 -8.09 -1.79
C ARG A 174 -1.32 -7.59 -3.22
N GLY A 175 -2.54 -7.39 -3.67
CA GLY A 175 -2.86 -6.77 -4.95
C GLY A 175 -3.66 -5.49 -4.72
N HIS A 176 -3.35 -4.45 -5.47
CA HIS A 176 -3.96 -3.13 -5.39
C HIS A 176 -4.56 -2.76 -6.73
N PHE A 177 -5.79 -2.25 -6.74
CA PHE A 177 -6.44 -1.66 -7.90
C PHE A 177 -6.77 -0.20 -7.62
N PHE A 178 -6.15 0.70 -8.37
CA PHE A 178 -6.33 2.14 -8.19
C PHE A 178 -6.25 2.89 -9.54
N GLU A 179 -6.63 4.16 -9.54
CA GLU A 179 -6.49 5.03 -10.69
C GLU A 179 -5.02 5.43 -10.86
N SER A 180 -4.53 5.33 -12.09
CA SER A 180 -3.14 5.66 -12.43
C SER A 180 -2.82 7.11 -12.06
N PRO A 181 -1.75 7.38 -11.29
CA PRO A 181 -1.47 8.73 -10.81
C PRO A 181 -1.05 9.67 -11.93
N ASP A 182 -1.64 10.86 -11.96
CA ASP A 182 -1.29 11.97 -12.88
C ASP A 182 -0.47 13.08 -12.19
N LEU A 183 -0.23 12.92 -10.89
CA LEU A 183 0.52 13.85 -10.04
C LEU A 183 -0.03 15.29 -10.09
N GLY A 184 -1.33 15.44 -10.34
CA GLY A 184 -2.04 16.71 -10.43
C GLY A 184 -1.84 17.46 -11.76
N LEU A 185 -1.31 16.80 -12.79
CA LEU A 185 -1.11 17.36 -14.12
C LEU A 185 -2.02 16.70 -15.13
N ALA A 186 -2.98 17.44 -15.68
CA ALA A 186 -3.90 16.93 -16.70
C ALA A 186 -3.18 16.36 -17.95
N THR A 187 -1.97 16.85 -18.25
CA THR A 187 -1.13 16.34 -19.35
C THR A 187 -0.56 14.95 -19.07
N LEU A 188 -0.59 14.45 -17.82
CA LEU A 188 -0.14 13.12 -17.44
C LEU A 188 -1.31 12.17 -17.16
N TYR A 189 -2.54 12.65 -17.29
CA TYR A 189 -3.75 11.89 -17.01
C TYR A 189 -3.99 10.80 -18.07
N THR A 190 -3.92 9.54 -17.67
CA THR A 190 -4.17 8.41 -18.56
C THR A 190 -5.65 8.03 -18.66
N GLY A 191 -6.45 8.37 -17.65
CA GLY A 191 -7.86 7.92 -17.53
C GLY A 191 -8.01 6.41 -17.30
N SER A 192 -6.92 5.74 -16.94
CA SER A 192 -6.87 4.28 -16.79
C SER A 192 -6.62 3.87 -15.34
N ARG A 193 -7.08 2.67 -15.00
CA ARG A 193 -6.73 2.03 -13.74
C ARG A 193 -5.51 1.14 -13.92
N THR A 194 -4.74 1.01 -12.86
CA THR A 194 -3.57 0.14 -12.81
C THR A 194 -3.68 -0.87 -11.68
N HIS A 195 -2.85 -1.90 -11.77
CA HIS A 195 -2.71 -2.93 -10.76
C HIS A 195 -1.28 -2.91 -10.22
N MET A 196 -1.13 -3.01 -8.91
CA MET A 196 0.16 -3.17 -8.26
C MET A 196 0.18 -4.47 -7.47
N ALA A 197 1.26 -5.22 -7.66
CA ALA A 197 1.53 -6.51 -7.02
C ALA A 197 2.56 -6.33 -5.92
N GLU A 198 2.29 -6.82 -4.71
CA GLU A 198 3.16 -6.68 -3.55
C GLU A 198 3.36 -8.01 -2.81
N PRO A 199 4.33 -8.84 -3.20
CA PRO A 199 4.83 -9.88 -2.31
C PRO A 199 5.46 -9.26 -1.07
N PHE A 200 5.24 -9.87 0.09
CA PHE A 200 5.77 -9.39 1.37
C PHE A 200 6.24 -10.53 2.26
N LEU A 201 7.20 -10.20 3.13
CA LEU A 201 7.76 -11.10 4.16
C LEU A 201 8.08 -10.28 5.41
N GLY A 202 7.68 -10.76 6.59
CA GLY A 202 7.91 -10.05 7.84
C GLY A 202 7.69 -10.89 9.08
N LEU A 203 7.70 -10.21 10.22
CA LEU A 203 7.44 -10.78 11.53
C LEU A 203 6.15 -10.20 12.11
N SER A 204 5.36 -11.06 12.72
CA SER A 204 4.12 -10.71 13.40
C SER A 204 4.22 -11.08 14.88
N PHE A 205 3.80 -10.19 15.74
CA PHE A 205 3.78 -10.34 17.19
C PHE A 205 2.34 -10.32 17.69
N ARG A 206 2.02 -11.28 18.56
CA ARG A 206 0.71 -11.45 19.19
C ARG A 206 0.77 -11.04 20.66
N PHE A 207 -0.26 -10.33 21.12
CA PHE A 207 -0.37 -9.87 22.52
C PHE A 207 -1.83 -9.78 22.99
#